data_5af15c4eb49806dd2e03d0de3035f65c
#
_entry.id   5af15c4eb49806dd2e03d0de3035f65c
#
_cell.length_a   1.000
_cell.length_b   1.000
_cell.length_c   1.000
_cell.angle_alpha   90.00
_cell.angle_beta   90.00
_cell.angle_gamma   90.00
#
_symmetry.space_group_name_H-M   'P 1'
#
loop_
_entity.id
_entity.type
_entity.pdbx_description
1 polymer ?
#
loop_
_entity_poly.entity_id
_entity_poly.type
_entity_poly.pdbx_seq_one_letter_code
_entity_poly.pdbx_strand_id
1 'polypeptide(L)'
;TGVMIFCVFISIRMQKYEEKTEKGKLSGEIWQGLAKKQYLCKVIHKNGFMNQEKFHLLSKIKYPKDLRQLSIDQLPQVCQELREDIIDEVSVNPGHFASSLGVVEITVALHYVFDTPEGRIVWDVGHQAYGHKILTGRRDTFCTNRKLHGIRPFPTPLESEYDTFACGHASNSISAALGMAVAARKTG
;
A
#
# COMPACT_ATOMS: atom_id res chain seq x y z
N THR A 1 -18.57 5.53 -21.87
CA THR A 1 -17.66 5.63 -20.73
C THR A 1 -17.65 4.28 -20.02
N GLY A 2 -16.72 3.40 -20.40
CA GLY A 2 -16.63 2.06 -19.83
C GLY A 2 -15.95 2.11 -18.48
N VAL A 3 -16.67 1.73 -17.42
CA VAL A 3 -16.07 1.46 -16.11
C VAL A 3 -15.30 0.15 -16.20
N MET A 4 -13.98 0.21 -16.17
CA MET A 4 -13.13 -0.99 -16.09
C MET A 4 -12.92 -1.36 -14.63
N ILE A 5 -13.26 -2.60 -14.29
CA ILE A 5 -13.11 -3.14 -12.93
C ILE A 5 -11.99 -4.17 -12.93
N PHE A 6 -10.99 -3.96 -12.07
CA PHE A 6 -9.88 -4.88 -11.88
C PHE A 6 -9.98 -5.58 -10.54
N CYS A 7 -9.95 -6.91 -10.56
CA CYS A 7 -9.73 -7.72 -9.38
C CYS A 7 -8.26 -8.09 -9.27
N VAL A 8 -7.60 -7.62 -8.22
CA VAL A 8 -6.22 -8.00 -7.95
C VAL A 8 -6.23 -9.22 -7.04
N PHE A 9 -6.03 -10.39 -7.66
CA PHE A 9 -5.82 -11.66 -6.97
C PHE A 9 -4.34 -11.89 -6.80
N ILE A 10 -3.88 -11.97 -5.57
CA ILE A 10 -2.56 -12.49 -5.28
C ILE A 10 -2.73 -13.62 -4.28
N SER A 11 -2.78 -14.83 -4.82
CA SER A 11 -2.57 -16.04 -4.04
C SER A 11 -1.06 -16.17 -3.80
N ILE A 12 -0.56 -15.52 -2.76
CA ILE A 12 0.80 -15.78 -2.31
C ILE A 12 0.77 -17.13 -1.63
N ARG A 13 1.23 -18.15 -2.36
CA ARG A 13 1.61 -19.42 -1.76
C ARG A 13 2.78 -19.12 -0.86
N MET A 14 2.53 -18.93 0.44
CA MET A 14 3.58 -18.81 1.45
C MET A 14 4.41 -20.10 1.40
N GLN A 15 5.53 -20.07 0.67
CA GLN A 15 6.59 -21.03 0.94
C GLN A 15 7.07 -20.73 2.36
N LYS A 16 6.93 -21.73 3.23
CA LYS A 16 7.54 -21.72 4.57
C LYS A 16 9.05 -21.51 4.40
N TYR A 17 9.48 -20.30 4.63
CA TYR A 17 10.89 -20.02 4.86
C TYR A 17 11.16 -20.42 6.32
N GLU A 18 11.58 -21.64 6.54
CA GLU A 18 12.18 -22.07 7.80
C GLU A 18 13.60 -21.51 7.86
N GLU A 19 13.74 -20.27 8.31
CA GLU A 19 15.01 -19.76 8.78
C GLU A 19 15.37 -20.49 10.08
N LYS A 20 16.38 -21.35 10.01
CA LYS A 20 17.08 -21.84 11.20
C LYS A 20 17.81 -20.67 11.85
N THR A 21 17.13 -19.94 12.71
CA THR A 21 17.78 -18.97 13.59
C THR A 21 18.48 -19.71 14.70
N GLU A 22 19.80 -19.60 14.76
CA GLU A 22 20.57 -19.95 15.97
C GLU A 22 20.05 -19.10 17.15
N LYS A 23 19.34 -19.75 18.03
CA LYS A 23 18.80 -19.14 19.26
C LYS A 23 19.96 -18.83 20.20
N GLY A 24 20.12 -17.57 20.60
CA GLY A 24 20.73 -17.36 21.93
C GLY A 24 21.45 -16.05 22.24
N LYS A 25 21.86 -15.19 21.28
CA LYS A 25 22.61 -13.96 21.63
C LYS A 25 22.23 -12.67 20.93
N LEU A 26 21.31 -12.72 19.99
CA LEU A 26 20.95 -11.55 19.18
C LEU A 26 19.78 -10.69 19.73
N SER A 27 19.15 -11.08 20.83
CA SER A 27 17.91 -10.45 21.29
C SER A 27 18.10 -9.06 21.93
N GLY A 28 19.18 -8.83 22.66
CA GLY A 28 19.38 -7.56 23.38
C GLY A 28 19.76 -6.38 22.49
N GLU A 29 20.68 -6.59 21.56
CA GLU A 29 21.15 -5.52 20.67
C GLU A 29 20.12 -5.14 19.60
N ILE A 30 19.35 -6.13 19.10
CA ILE A 30 18.25 -5.90 18.17
C ILE A 30 17.13 -5.09 18.84
N TRP A 31 16.78 -5.41 20.10
CA TRP A 31 15.77 -4.66 20.85
C TRP A 31 16.20 -3.23 21.15
N GLN A 32 17.45 -2.99 21.51
CA GLN A 32 17.98 -1.65 21.72
C GLN A 32 18.06 -0.86 20.40
N GLY A 33 18.44 -1.51 19.30
CA GLY A 33 18.42 -0.93 17.96
C GLY A 33 17.01 -0.56 17.50
N LEU A 34 16.02 -1.43 17.73
CA LEU A 34 14.61 -1.20 17.40
C LEU A 34 13.99 -0.08 18.25
N ALA A 35 14.25 -0.04 19.55
CA ALA A 35 13.77 1.01 20.45
C ALA A 35 14.37 2.38 20.09
N LYS A 36 15.66 2.43 19.74
CA LYS A 36 16.32 3.64 19.26
C LYS A 36 15.79 4.09 17.89
N LYS A 37 15.50 3.13 17.00
CA LYS A 37 14.91 3.36 15.70
C LYS A 37 13.45 3.84 15.80
N GLN A 38 12.66 3.28 16.73
CA GLN A 38 11.30 3.75 17.04
C GLN A 38 11.27 5.19 17.58
N TYR A 39 12.22 5.53 18.45
CA TYR A 39 12.34 6.90 18.97
C TYR A 39 12.75 7.87 17.86
N LEU A 40 13.73 7.52 17.04
CA LEU A 40 14.15 8.31 15.87
C LEU A 40 13.02 8.49 14.86
N CYS A 41 12.26 7.44 14.52
CA CYS A 41 11.10 7.57 13.62
C CYS A 41 10.03 8.49 14.19
N LYS A 42 9.73 8.43 15.50
CA LYS A 42 8.79 9.38 16.13
C LYS A 42 9.26 10.83 16.07
N VAL A 43 10.56 11.06 16.20
CA VAL A 43 11.17 12.40 16.12
C VAL A 43 11.22 12.88 14.67
N ILE A 44 11.55 12.00 13.73
CA ILE A 44 11.66 12.28 12.29
C ILE A 44 10.28 12.57 11.69
N HIS A 45 9.25 11.77 12.02
CA HIS A 45 7.87 12.03 11.57
C HIS A 45 7.28 13.32 12.16
N LYS A 46 7.68 13.68 13.39
CA LYS A 46 7.20 14.92 14.03
C LYS A 46 7.73 16.19 13.36
N ASN A 47 8.85 16.11 12.66
CA ASN A 47 9.51 17.26 12.04
C ASN A 47 9.25 17.41 10.53
N GLY A 48 8.49 16.49 9.88
CA GLY A 48 8.03 16.63 8.47
C GLY A 48 9.14 16.80 7.41
N PHE A 49 10.40 16.97 7.82
CA PHE A 49 11.48 17.47 6.97
C PHE A 49 12.29 16.39 6.24
N MET A 50 12.34 15.16 6.77
CA MET A 50 13.28 14.14 6.24
C MET A 50 12.71 13.21 5.17
N ASN A 51 11.38 13.18 4.96
CA ASN A 51 10.77 12.28 3.99
C ASN A 51 10.78 12.83 2.54
N GLN A 52 10.93 14.15 2.38
CA GLN A 52 10.98 14.77 1.04
C GLN A 52 12.35 14.63 0.37
N GLU A 53 13.45 14.63 1.14
CA GLU A 53 14.79 14.45 0.59
C GLU A 53 15.10 12.98 0.24
N LYS A 54 14.54 12.03 0.99
CA LYS A 54 14.77 10.60 0.77
C LYS A 54 14.09 10.06 -0.49
N PHE A 55 12.88 10.54 -0.79
CA PHE A 55 12.05 10.03 -1.88
C PHE A 55 11.79 11.12 -2.93
N HIS A 56 12.63 11.14 -3.96
CA HIS A 56 12.65 12.22 -4.96
C HIS A 56 11.40 12.26 -5.85
N LEU A 57 10.87 11.10 -6.27
CA LEU A 57 9.66 11.02 -7.10
C LEU A 57 8.42 10.81 -6.26
N LEU A 58 8.45 9.90 -5.30
CA LEU A 58 7.29 9.57 -4.46
C LEU A 58 6.82 10.76 -3.63
N SER A 59 7.71 11.66 -3.23
CA SER A 59 7.35 12.89 -2.50
C SER A 59 6.48 13.86 -3.32
N LYS A 60 6.53 13.77 -4.66
CA LYS A 60 5.74 14.59 -5.59
C LYS A 60 4.39 13.97 -5.94
N ILE A 61 4.18 12.71 -5.55
CA ILE A 61 2.96 11.94 -5.86
C ILE A 61 2.06 11.98 -4.63
N LYS A 62 0.99 12.72 -4.71
CA LYS A 62 -0.08 12.70 -3.69
C LYS A 62 -1.25 11.82 -4.13
N TYR A 63 -1.59 11.87 -5.40
CA TYR A 63 -2.70 11.13 -6.00
C TYR A 63 -2.27 10.46 -7.30
N PRO A 64 -3.03 9.47 -7.80
CA PRO A 64 -2.73 8.80 -9.07
C PRO A 64 -2.55 9.73 -10.27
N LYS A 65 -3.25 10.86 -10.29
CA LYS A 65 -3.07 11.88 -11.33
C LYS A 65 -1.64 12.44 -11.39
N ASP A 66 -0.97 12.55 -10.24
CA ASP A 66 0.41 13.05 -10.19
C ASP A 66 1.37 11.98 -10.70
N LEU A 67 1.12 10.71 -10.37
CA LEU A 67 1.87 9.56 -10.91
C LEU A 67 1.79 9.52 -12.44
N ARG A 68 0.63 9.77 -13.03
CA ARG A 68 0.43 9.77 -14.48
C ARG A 68 1.15 10.91 -15.22
N GLN A 69 1.68 11.91 -14.52
CA GLN A 69 2.53 12.96 -15.13
C GLN A 69 3.98 12.50 -15.34
N LEU A 70 4.38 11.40 -14.74
CA LEU A 70 5.75 10.89 -14.88
C LEU A 70 5.90 10.13 -16.20
N SER A 71 7.14 10.09 -16.72
CA SER A 71 7.47 9.21 -17.84
C SER A 71 7.55 7.74 -17.39
N ILE A 72 7.34 6.82 -18.34
CA ILE A 72 7.39 5.37 -18.07
C ILE A 72 8.76 4.98 -17.47
N ASP A 73 9.84 5.59 -17.93
CA ASP A 73 11.20 5.32 -17.47
C ASP A 73 11.44 5.70 -15.99
N GLN A 74 10.57 6.54 -15.42
CA GLN A 74 10.62 6.93 -14.00
C GLN A 74 9.86 5.95 -13.08
N LEU A 75 8.98 5.11 -13.62
CA LEU A 75 8.16 4.20 -12.83
C LEU A 75 8.98 3.18 -12.02
N PRO A 76 10.07 2.60 -12.52
CA PRO A 76 10.92 1.72 -11.72
C PRO A 76 11.47 2.40 -10.46
N GLN A 77 11.85 3.68 -10.55
CA GLN A 77 12.27 4.46 -9.38
C GLN A 77 11.12 4.69 -8.41
N VAL A 78 9.92 5.01 -8.89
CA VAL A 78 8.73 5.13 -8.04
C VAL A 78 8.45 3.82 -7.31
N CYS A 79 8.54 2.68 -8.00
CA CYS A 79 8.38 1.36 -7.38
C CYS A 79 9.41 1.12 -6.26
N GLN A 80 10.67 1.49 -6.52
CA GLN A 80 11.73 1.33 -5.52
C GLN A 80 11.49 2.24 -4.30
N GLU A 81 11.18 3.51 -4.52
CA GLU A 81 10.87 4.46 -3.44
C GLU A 81 9.63 4.05 -2.64
N LEU A 82 8.57 3.57 -3.31
CA LEU A 82 7.36 3.06 -2.66
C LEU A 82 7.64 1.81 -1.81
N ARG A 83 8.52 0.93 -2.30
CA ARG A 83 8.96 -0.26 -1.57
C ARG A 83 9.70 0.13 -0.29
N GLU A 84 10.61 1.09 -0.39
CA GLU A 84 11.38 1.59 0.76
C GLU A 84 10.48 2.31 1.77
N ASP A 85 9.51 3.10 1.32
CA ASP A 85 8.54 3.78 2.18
C ASP A 85 7.68 2.75 2.97
N ILE A 86 7.22 1.68 2.31
CA ILE A 86 6.52 0.57 2.97
C ILE A 86 7.42 -0.14 3.98
N ILE A 87 8.69 -0.40 3.65
CA ILE A 87 9.65 -1.04 4.55
C ILE A 87 9.87 -0.18 5.79
N ASP A 88 10.11 1.11 5.62
CA ASP A 88 10.33 2.04 6.72
C ASP A 88 9.12 2.07 7.67
N GLU A 89 7.92 2.22 7.12
CA GLU A 89 6.69 2.29 7.90
C GLU A 89 6.38 0.98 8.63
N VAL A 90 6.44 -0.15 7.95
CA VAL A 90 6.11 -1.46 8.54
C VAL A 90 7.18 -1.92 9.53
N SER A 91 8.43 -1.43 9.42
CA SER A 91 9.49 -1.67 10.41
C SER A 91 9.17 -1.06 11.77
N VAL A 92 8.35 -0.01 11.82
CA VAL A 92 7.95 0.70 13.04
C VAL A 92 6.53 0.33 13.46
N ASN A 93 5.62 0.24 12.50
CA ASN A 93 4.20 -0.10 12.69
C ASN A 93 3.94 -1.46 12.04
N PRO A 94 4.02 -2.57 12.78
CA PRO A 94 3.89 -3.92 12.22
C PRO A 94 2.62 -4.11 11.41
N GLY A 95 2.75 -4.75 10.24
CA GLY A 95 1.65 -4.94 9.30
C GLY A 95 1.91 -6.07 8.30
N HIS A 96 1.17 -6.06 7.19
CA HIS A 96 1.27 -7.04 6.11
C HIS A 96 2.44 -6.68 5.17
N PHE A 97 3.63 -7.15 5.51
CA PHE A 97 4.88 -6.77 4.86
C PHE A 97 5.04 -7.41 3.47
N ALA A 98 5.19 -8.74 3.44
CA ALA A 98 5.50 -9.47 2.21
C ALA A 98 4.40 -9.32 1.13
N SER A 99 3.14 -9.33 1.53
CA SER A 99 2.02 -9.17 0.60
C SER A 99 2.01 -7.80 -0.07
N SER A 100 2.33 -6.75 0.67
CA SER A 100 2.41 -5.39 0.11
C SER A 100 3.62 -5.19 -0.78
N LEU A 101 4.78 -5.75 -0.42
CA LEU A 101 5.99 -5.68 -1.25
C LEU A 101 5.87 -6.45 -2.55
N GLY A 102 5.15 -7.58 -2.55
CA GLY A 102 4.95 -8.41 -3.73
C GLY A 102 4.08 -7.80 -4.82
N VAL A 103 3.43 -6.66 -4.55
CA VAL A 103 2.48 -6.03 -5.49
C VAL A 103 2.82 -4.58 -5.81
N VAL A 104 4.00 -4.12 -5.45
CA VAL A 104 4.40 -2.72 -5.66
C VAL A 104 4.30 -2.34 -7.14
N GLU A 105 4.91 -3.13 -8.03
CA GLU A 105 4.94 -2.87 -9.46
C GLU A 105 3.53 -2.88 -10.08
N ILE A 106 2.70 -3.87 -9.72
CA ILE A 106 1.34 -3.93 -10.22
C ILE A 106 0.48 -2.78 -9.68
N THR A 107 0.71 -2.36 -8.43
CA THR A 107 0.00 -1.21 -7.84
C THR A 107 0.34 0.07 -8.59
N VAL A 108 1.62 0.33 -8.85
CA VAL A 108 2.07 1.49 -9.62
C VAL A 108 1.51 1.44 -11.04
N ALA A 109 1.60 0.28 -11.71
CA ALA A 109 1.09 0.10 -13.08
C ALA A 109 -0.43 0.34 -13.16
N LEU A 110 -1.22 -0.19 -12.22
CA LEU A 110 -2.67 0.01 -12.18
C LEU A 110 -3.02 1.49 -12.05
N HIS A 111 -2.39 2.21 -11.13
CA HIS A 111 -2.66 3.63 -10.93
C HIS A 111 -2.09 4.53 -12.03
N TYR A 112 -1.09 4.05 -12.77
CA TYR A 112 -0.54 4.75 -13.93
C TYR A 112 -1.43 4.62 -15.17
N VAL A 113 -1.92 3.39 -15.43
CA VAL A 113 -2.68 3.08 -16.65
C VAL A 113 -4.15 3.46 -16.53
N PHE A 114 -4.75 3.24 -15.35
CA PHE A 114 -6.18 3.46 -15.17
C PHE A 114 -6.48 4.78 -14.46
N ASP A 115 -7.50 5.46 -14.95
CA ASP A 115 -7.96 6.72 -14.37
C ASP A 115 -8.81 6.45 -13.12
N THR A 116 -8.12 6.24 -12.00
CA THR A 116 -8.76 6.06 -10.70
C THR A 116 -9.08 7.41 -10.08
N PRO A 117 -10.24 7.57 -9.37
CA PRO A 117 -11.15 6.52 -8.88
C PRO A 117 -12.24 6.06 -9.87
N GLU A 118 -12.40 6.67 -11.05
CA GLU A 118 -13.40 6.27 -12.07
C GLU A 118 -13.12 4.83 -12.55
N GLY A 119 -11.86 4.53 -12.86
CA GLY A 119 -11.35 3.17 -13.06
C GLY A 119 -11.23 2.45 -11.73
N ARG A 120 -12.22 1.66 -11.37
CA ARG A 120 -12.34 1.02 -10.05
C ARG A 120 -11.39 -0.15 -9.87
N ILE A 121 -10.62 -0.14 -8.78
CA ILE A 121 -9.74 -1.25 -8.37
C ILE A 121 -10.37 -1.93 -7.16
N VAL A 122 -10.56 -3.25 -7.23
CA VAL A 122 -11.02 -4.07 -6.11
C VAL A 122 -9.89 -4.97 -5.63
N TRP A 123 -9.46 -4.79 -4.40
CA TRP A 123 -8.41 -5.57 -3.77
C TRP A 123 -9.01 -6.80 -3.09
N ASP A 124 -8.52 -8.00 -3.41
CA ASP A 124 -8.95 -9.21 -2.70
C ASP A 124 -8.31 -9.24 -1.31
N VAL A 125 -9.09 -9.49 -0.26
CA VAL A 125 -8.72 -9.36 1.15
C VAL A 125 -8.35 -7.92 1.53
N GLY A 126 -7.39 -7.27 0.84
CA GLY A 126 -6.95 -5.90 1.07
C GLY A 126 -5.66 -5.74 1.88
N HIS A 127 -5.05 -6.85 2.34
CA HIS A 127 -3.81 -6.83 3.10
C HIS A 127 -2.57 -6.40 2.28
N GLN A 128 -2.66 -6.44 0.96
CA GLN A 128 -1.62 -6.03 0.01
C GLN A 128 -1.76 -4.56 -0.45
N ALA A 129 -2.72 -3.81 0.07
CA ALA A 129 -3.10 -2.50 -0.46
C ALA A 129 -2.32 -1.32 0.16
N TYR A 130 -1.16 -1.53 0.78
CA TYR A 130 -0.40 -0.43 1.39
C TYR A 130 0.11 0.56 0.35
N GLY A 131 0.68 0.08 -0.75
CA GLY A 131 1.07 0.94 -1.86
C GLY A 131 -0.09 1.73 -2.46
N HIS A 132 -1.26 1.09 -2.59
CA HIS A 132 -2.48 1.77 -3.01
C HIS A 132 -2.85 2.93 -2.06
N LYS A 133 -2.81 2.72 -0.74
CA LYS A 133 -3.10 3.79 0.23
C LYS A 133 -2.11 4.94 0.14
N ILE A 134 -0.82 4.64 0.00
CA ILE A 134 0.24 5.64 -0.13
C ILE A 134 0.03 6.48 -1.39
N LEU A 135 -0.26 5.86 -2.54
CA LEU A 135 -0.48 6.54 -3.82
C LEU A 135 -1.84 7.26 -3.93
N THR A 136 -2.73 7.07 -2.97
CA THR A 136 -4.09 7.65 -2.98
C THR A 136 -4.33 8.62 -1.82
N GLY A 137 -3.32 9.44 -1.51
CA GLY A 137 -3.44 10.58 -0.61
C GLY A 137 -3.26 10.28 0.89
N ARG A 138 -2.93 9.02 1.26
CA ARG A 138 -2.79 8.62 2.67
C ARG A 138 -1.36 8.43 3.13
N ARG A 139 -0.37 8.86 2.34
CA ARG A 139 1.04 8.72 2.68
C ARG A 139 1.39 9.40 4.00
N ASP A 140 0.99 10.66 4.16
CA ASP A 140 1.31 11.46 5.35
C ASP A 140 0.68 10.91 6.64
N THR A 141 -0.41 10.17 6.51
CA THR A 141 -1.12 9.53 7.63
C THR A 141 -0.84 8.04 7.77
N PHE A 142 -0.01 7.46 6.88
CA PHE A 142 0.22 6.02 6.84
C PHE A 142 0.87 5.49 8.12
N CYS A 143 1.64 6.30 8.83
CA CYS A 143 2.17 6.01 10.17
C CYS A 143 1.09 5.72 11.23
N THR A 144 -0.18 6.04 10.95
CA THR A 144 -1.33 5.73 11.81
C THR A 144 -2.05 4.45 11.41
N ASN A 145 -1.57 3.76 10.37
CA ASN A 145 -2.20 2.52 9.87
C ASN A 145 -2.33 1.48 10.99
N ARG A 146 -3.53 0.91 11.14
CA ARG A 146 -3.87 -0.08 12.18
C ARG A 146 -3.87 0.45 13.63
N LYS A 147 -3.73 1.76 13.83
CA LYS A 147 -3.82 2.37 15.17
C LYS A 147 -5.24 2.83 15.47
N LEU A 148 -5.56 2.95 16.75
CA LEU A 148 -6.82 3.55 17.19
C LEU A 148 -6.92 4.98 16.65
N HIS A 149 -8.06 5.32 16.04
CA HIS A 149 -8.30 6.59 15.34
C HIS A 149 -7.37 6.89 14.16
N GLY A 150 -6.58 5.93 13.72
CA GLY A 150 -5.77 5.99 12.50
C GLY A 150 -6.49 5.44 11.28
N ILE A 151 -5.75 5.33 10.16
CA ILE A 151 -6.28 4.71 8.95
C ILE A 151 -6.46 3.20 9.14
N ARG A 152 -7.46 2.65 8.46
CA ARG A 152 -7.83 1.24 8.58
C ARG A 152 -6.79 0.32 7.93
N PRO A 153 -6.66 -0.94 8.38
CA PRO A 153 -5.69 -1.89 7.80
C PRO A 153 -6.00 -2.27 6.35
N PHE A 154 -7.28 -2.27 5.98
CA PHE A 154 -7.77 -2.63 4.64
C PHE A 154 -8.44 -1.44 3.96
N PRO A 155 -8.52 -1.43 2.61
CA PRO A 155 -9.30 -0.43 1.88
C PRO A 155 -10.77 -0.43 2.32
N THR A 156 -11.36 0.75 2.38
CA THR A 156 -12.79 0.91 2.66
C THR A 156 -13.31 2.23 2.06
N PRO A 157 -14.47 2.23 1.39
CA PRO A 157 -15.08 3.45 0.84
C PRO A 157 -15.38 4.53 1.88
N LEU A 158 -15.40 4.18 3.17
CA LEU A 158 -15.56 5.13 4.27
C LEU A 158 -14.29 5.95 4.56
N GLU A 159 -13.14 5.55 4.00
CA GLU A 159 -11.84 6.19 4.22
C GLU A 159 -11.38 6.99 3.00
N SER A 160 -11.64 6.49 1.81
CA SER A 160 -11.18 7.12 0.57
C SER A 160 -12.10 6.78 -0.61
N GLU A 161 -12.31 7.75 -1.50
CA GLU A 161 -13.01 7.54 -2.78
C GLU A 161 -12.30 6.55 -3.72
N TYR A 162 -11.00 6.36 -3.53
CA TYR A 162 -10.20 5.37 -4.27
C TYR A 162 -10.43 3.93 -3.79
N ASP A 163 -11.03 3.74 -2.62
CA ASP A 163 -11.31 2.43 -2.05
C ASP A 163 -12.69 1.95 -2.52
N THR A 164 -12.72 1.19 -3.59
CA THR A 164 -13.97 0.76 -4.25
C THR A 164 -14.83 -0.16 -3.40
N PHE A 165 -14.21 -1.03 -2.59
CA PHE A 165 -14.89 -2.07 -1.83
C PHE A 165 -14.14 -2.43 -0.56
N ALA A 166 -14.87 -2.65 0.53
CA ALA A 166 -14.29 -3.12 1.79
C ALA A 166 -14.21 -4.64 1.79
N CYS A 167 -13.06 -5.17 1.40
CA CYS A 167 -12.76 -6.60 1.52
C CYS A 167 -12.17 -6.93 2.90
N GLY A 168 -12.12 -8.20 3.22
CA GLY A 168 -11.50 -8.74 4.43
C GLY A 168 -11.32 -10.26 4.32
N HIS A 169 -12.14 -10.91 3.48
CA HIS A 169 -12.10 -12.34 3.20
C HIS A 169 -11.68 -12.59 1.77
N ALA A 170 -10.94 -13.68 1.56
CA ALA A 170 -10.48 -14.09 0.24
C ALA A 170 -11.66 -14.41 -0.70
N SER A 171 -11.49 -14.08 -1.95
CA SER A 171 -12.39 -14.39 -3.08
C SER A 171 -13.72 -13.63 -3.12
N ASN A 172 -14.11 -12.85 -2.11
CA ASN A 172 -15.33 -12.05 -2.18
C ASN A 172 -15.21 -10.85 -3.15
N SER A 173 -13.99 -10.47 -3.49
CA SER A 173 -13.70 -9.46 -4.51
C SER A 173 -14.24 -9.84 -5.91
N ILE A 174 -14.29 -11.15 -6.25
CA ILE A 174 -14.82 -11.61 -7.54
C ILE A 174 -16.31 -11.25 -7.65
N SER A 175 -17.08 -11.64 -6.65
CA SER A 175 -18.53 -11.39 -6.63
C SER A 175 -18.83 -9.87 -6.60
N ALA A 176 -18.05 -9.11 -5.81
CA ALA A 176 -18.19 -7.67 -5.74
C ALA A 176 -17.88 -7.01 -7.09
N ALA A 177 -16.77 -7.35 -7.72
CA ALA A 177 -16.39 -6.80 -9.01
C ALA A 177 -17.37 -7.19 -10.13
N LEU A 178 -17.85 -8.44 -10.15
CA LEU A 178 -18.86 -8.88 -11.10
C LEU A 178 -20.17 -8.09 -10.92
N GLY A 179 -20.63 -7.92 -9.69
CA GLY A 179 -21.82 -7.13 -9.40
C GLY A 179 -21.69 -5.68 -9.87
N MET A 180 -20.55 -5.04 -9.62
CA MET A 180 -20.24 -3.69 -10.08
C MET A 180 -20.19 -3.60 -11.61
N ALA A 181 -19.58 -4.58 -12.29
CA ALA A 181 -19.51 -4.63 -13.75
C ALA A 181 -20.90 -4.76 -14.40
N VAL A 182 -21.75 -5.63 -13.83
CA VAL A 182 -23.14 -5.81 -14.30
C VAL A 182 -23.96 -4.53 -14.08
N ALA A 183 -23.81 -3.89 -12.92
CA ALA A 183 -24.49 -2.63 -12.63
C ALA A 183 -24.06 -1.53 -13.60
N ALA A 184 -22.74 -1.33 -13.77
CA ALA A 184 -22.20 -0.33 -14.70
C ALA A 184 -22.70 -0.54 -16.14
N ARG A 185 -22.78 -1.79 -16.61
CA ARG A 185 -23.31 -2.09 -17.96
C ARG A 185 -24.81 -1.75 -18.10
N LYS A 186 -25.59 -1.81 -17.01
CA LYS A 186 -27.03 -1.53 -17.04
C LYS A 186 -27.37 -0.04 -16.90
N THR A 187 -26.50 0.71 -16.22
CA THR A 187 -26.75 2.13 -15.93
C THR A 187 -26.05 3.08 -16.91
N GLY A 188 -25.18 2.57 -17.80
CA GLY A 188 -24.40 3.38 -18.75
C GLY A 188 -23.15 3.86 -18.12
#